data_15d3c9e7f686f34dce134c84c6999ba5
#
_entry.id   15d3c9e7f686f34dce134c84c6999ba5
#
_cell.length_a   1.000
_cell.length_b   1.000
_cell.length_c   1.000
_cell.angle_alpha   90.00
_cell.angle_beta   90.00
_cell.angle_gamma   90.00
#
_symmetry.space_group_name_H-M   'P 1'
#
loop_
_entity.id
_entity.type
_entity.pdbx_description
1 polymer ?
#
loop_
_entity_poly.entity_id
_entity_poly.type
_entity_poly.pdbx_seq_one_letter_code
_entity_poly.pdbx_strand_id
1 'polypeptide(L)'
;MKIQKVTDPAFRKYGQVLEGYDFTGLIKEMKHTPVPEDVIYVPSVEELEALDIMKDLQNKGYGGLPVQIGYCNGHNKKLNAVEYHRNSEINVAVTDLVLLIGHPQDIEPGHTYDTSKIEAFLVPAGTGIEVYATTLHYAPCHVNEGGFQCVVVLPKGTNTDLTFQTEKTGEDSLMTAKNKWLIAHEDAKIAGAFNGLKGENITID
;
A
#
# COMPACT_ATOMS: atom_id res chain seq x y z
N MET A 1 -18.93 -7.22 2.08
CA MET A 1 -18.32 -6.65 0.85
C MET A 1 -17.94 -7.77 -0.11
N LYS A 2 -18.07 -7.57 -1.45
CA LYS A 2 -17.61 -8.56 -2.44
C LYS A 2 -16.11 -8.40 -2.68
N ILE A 3 -15.34 -9.47 -2.47
CA ILE A 3 -13.92 -9.50 -2.81
C ILE A 3 -13.78 -9.96 -4.26
N GLN A 4 -13.16 -9.13 -5.10
CA GLN A 4 -12.82 -9.38 -6.49
C GLN A 4 -11.38 -9.88 -6.60
N LYS A 5 -10.90 -10.28 -7.78
CA LYS A 5 -9.49 -10.65 -7.98
C LYS A 5 -8.76 -9.54 -8.71
N VAL A 6 -7.46 -9.37 -8.47
CA VAL A 6 -6.64 -8.41 -9.23
C VAL A 6 -6.52 -8.76 -10.72
N THR A 7 -6.89 -9.99 -11.10
CA THR A 7 -6.99 -10.41 -12.51
C THR A 7 -8.31 -10.02 -13.18
N ASP A 8 -9.31 -9.55 -12.40
CA ASP A 8 -10.59 -9.12 -12.95
C ASP A 8 -10.45 -7.76 -13.67
N PRO A 9 -11.23 -7.52 -14.75
CA PRO A 9 -11.16 -6.25 -15.47
C PRO A 9 -11.41 -5.00 -14.60
N ALA A 10 -12.13 -5.15 -13.48
CA ALA A 10 -12.41 -4.06 -12.55
C ALA A 10 -11.14 -3.50 -11.89
N PHE A 11 -10.07 -4.29 -11.75
CA PHE A 11 -8.82 -3.83 -11.16
C PHE A 11 -8.05 -2.84 -12.06
N ARG A 12 -8.26 -2.86 -13.38
CA ARG A 12 -7.50 -2.04 -14.36
C ARG A 12 -7.55 -0.53 -14.09
N LYS A 13 -8.58 -0.05 -13.43
CA LYS A 13 -8.70 1.37 -13.05
C LYS A 13 -7.85 1.74 -11.84
N TYR A 14 -7.39 0.74 -11.07
CA TYR A 14 -6.60 0.89 -9.85
C TYR A 14 -5.14 0.53 -10.03
N GLY A 15 -4.85 -0.39 -10.96
CA GLY A 15 -3.53 -0.94 -11.14
C GLY A 15 -3.47 -2.00 -12.22
N GLN A 16 -2.38 -2.74 -12.23
CA GLN A 16 -2.18 -3.87 -13.14
C GLN A 16 -1.37 -4.99 -12.46
N VAL A 17 -1.59 -6.22 -12.92
CA VAL A 17 -0.72 -7.34 -12.58
C VAL A 17 0.57 -7.22 -13.38
N LEU A 18 1.70 -7.35 -12.71
CA LEU A 18 3.01 -7.26 -13.33
C LEU A 18 3.42 -8.59 -13.95
N GLU A 19 3.80 -8.55 -15.22
CA GLU A 19 4.31 -9.71 -15.96
C GLU A 19 5.80 -9.49 -16.32
N GLY A 20 6.54 -10.59 -16.46
CA GLY A 20 7.94 -10.54 -16.88
C GLY A 20 8.95 -10.17 -15.79
N TYR A 21 8.55 -10.23 -14.52
CA TYR A 21 9.42 -10.10 -13.35
C TYR A 21 9.56 -11.44 -12.63
N ASP A 22 10.75 -11.76 -12.15
CA ASP A 22 10.99 -12.91 -11.28
C ASP A 22 11.04 -12.47 -9.81
N PHE A 23 9.95 -12.62 -9.10
CA PHE A 23 9.83 -12.25 -7.69
C PHE A 23 10.32 -13.34 -6.72
N THR A 24 10.82 -14.49 -7.21
CA THR A 24 11.20 -15.65 -6.38
C THR A 24 12.23 -15.28 -5.32
N GLY A 25 13.22 -14.45 -5.66
CA GLY A 25 14.24 -13.97 -4.72
C GLY A 25 13.65 -13.16 -3.59
N LEU A 26 12.77 -12.18 -3.90
CA LEU A 26 12.07 -11.36 -2.91
C LEU A 26 11.21 -12.22 -1.97
N ILE A 27 10.41 -13.11 -2.53
CA ILE A 27 9.51 -14.00 -1.75
C ILE A 27 10.33 -14.90 -0.81
N LYS A 28 11.49 -15.38 -1.26
CA LYS A 28 12.39 -16.20 -0.43
C LYS A 28 12.96 -15.39 0.73
N GLU A 29 13.46 -14.20 0.46
CA GLU A 29 14.08 -13.33 1.48
C GLU A 29 13.05 -12.87 2.52
N MET A 30 11.85 -12.57 2.10
CA MET A 30 10.74 -12.17 2.97
C MET A 30 10.39 -13.19 4.07
N LYS A 31 10.77 -14.48 3.92
CA LYS A 31 10.57 -15.50 4.96
C LYS A 31 11.36 -15.22 6.24
N HIS A 32 12.37 -14.35 6.15
CA HIS A 32 13.19 -13.93 7.30
C HIS A 32 12.64 -12.68 7.99
N THR A 33 11.59 -12.07 7.45
CA THR A 33 10.96 -10.88 8.02
C THR A 33 9.84 -11.25 9.01
N PRO A 34 9.66 -10.48 10.10
CA PRO A 34 8.64 -10.76 11.11
C PRO A 34 7.21 -10.53 10.59
N VAL A 35 6.25 -11.25 11.17
CA VAL A 35 4.81 -11.03 10.99
C VAL A 35 4.18 -10.84 12.38
N PRO A 36 4.24 -9.63 12.95
CA PRO A 36 3.69 -9.36 14.28
C PRO A 36 2.16 -9.23 14.26
N GLU A 37 1.56 -9.18 15.47
CA GLU A 37 0.12 -8.94 15.62
C GLU A 37 -0.31 -7.56 15.08
N ASP A 38 0.50 -6.53 15.30
CA ASP A 38 0.28 -5.22 14.71
C ASP A 38 0.98 -5.12 13.34
N VAL A 39 0.42 -4.29 12.46
CA VAL A 39 1.05 -4.03 11.16
C VAL A 39 2.34 -3.23 11.34
N ILE A 40 3.42 -3.72 10.74
CA ILE A 40 4.68 -2.98 10.62
C ILE A 40 4.98 -2.66 9.18
N TYR A 41 5.59 -1.49 8.97
CA TYR A 41 6.10 -1.04 7.68
C TYR A 41 7.58 -0.69 7.82
N VAL A 42 8.41 -1.28 6.95
CA VAL A 42 9.84 -0.97 6.85
C VAL A 42 10.11 -0.47 5.44
N PRO A 43 10.47 0.81 5.25
CA PRO A 43 10.54 1.42 3.92
C PRO A 43 11.66 0.90 3.03
N SER A 44 12.77 0.44 3.61
CA SER A 44 13.97 0.01 2.88
C SER A 44 14.67 -1.08 3.67
N VAL A 45 15.01 -2.18 3.00
CA VAL A 45 15.71 -3.35 3.57
C VAL A 45 16.87 -3.72 2.68
N GLU A 46 18.08 -3.66 3.22
CA GLU A 46 19.32 -3.87 2.47
C GLU A 46 19.36 -5.24 1.76
N GLU A 47 18.90 -6.28 2.44
CA GLU A 47 18.86 -7.64 1.91
C GLU A 47 17.91 -7.78 0.70
N LEU A 48 16.79 -7.05 0.70
CA LEU A 48 15.86 -7.02 -0.44
C LEU A 48 16.44 -6.17 -1.59
N GLU A 49 17.07 -5.05 -1.28
CA GLU A 49 17.67 -4.14 -2.26
C GLU A 49 18.94 -4.72 -2.92
N ALA A 50 19.62 -5.68 -2.26
CA ALA A 50 20.79 -6.37 -2.79
C ALA A 50 20.45 -7.41 -3.88
N LEU A 51 19.17 -7.77 -4.06
CA LEU A 51 18.74 -8.76 -5.04
C LEU A 51 18.81 -8.20 -6.48
N ASP A 52 19.10 -9.06 -7.45
CA ASP A 52 19.23 -8.67 -8.87
C ASP A 52 17.97 -7.98 -9.44
N ILE A 53 16.80 -8.36 -8.95
CA ILE A 53 15.51 -7.78 -9.36
C ILE A 53 15.42 -6.27 -9.09
N MET A 54 16.22 -5.73 -8.16
CA MET A 54 16.28 -4.29 -7.88
C MET A 54 16.50 -3.47 -9.15
N LYS A 55 17.39 -3.93 -10.05
CA LYS A 55 17.66 -3.26 -11.34
C LYS A 55 16.45 -3.29 -12.28
N ASP A 56 15.75 -4.41 -12.32
CA ASP A 56 14.56 -4.54 -13.16
C ASP A 56 13.42 -3.66 -12.65
N LEU A 57 13.19 -3.64 -11.34
CA LEU A 57 12.20 -2.77 -10.70
C LEU A 57 12.51 -1.30 -10.93
N GLN A 58 13.78 -0.88 -10.74
CA GLN A 58 14.19 0.49 -11.00
C GLN A 58 14.05 0.86 -12.49
N ASN A 59 14.57 0.03 -13.39
CA ASN A 59 14.69 0.40 -14.80
C ASN A 59 13.39 0.22 -15.57
N LYS A 60 12.68 -0.91 -15.37
CA LYS A 60 11.44 -1.24 -16.08
C LYS A 60 10.20 -0.74 -15.32
N GLY A 61 10.18 -0.93 -14.00
CA GLY A 61 9.04 -0.52 -13.17
C GLY A 61 8.94 1.00 -13.01
N TYR A 62 10.06 1.67 -12.80
CA TYR A 62 10.09 3.11 -12.51
C TYR A 62 10.89 3.95 -13.52
N GLY A 63 11.19 3.41 -14.71
CA GLY A 63 11.81 4.17 -15.79
C GLY A 63 13.20 4.75 -15.45
N GLY A 64 13.95 4.11 -14.55
CA GLY A 64 15.26 4.54 -14.11
C GLY A 64 15.28 5.44 -12.87
N LEU A 65 14.12 5.78 -12.28
CA LEU A 65 14.07 6.49 -11.01
C LEU A 65 14.65 5.63 -9.89
N PRO A 66 15.44 6.19 -8.96
CA PRO A 66 15.88 5.47 -7.78
C PRO A 66 14.70 4.97 -6.95
N VAL A 67 14.72 3.70 -6.59
CA VAL A 67 13.67 3.07 -5.77
C VAL A 67 14.26 2.52 -4.47
N GLN A 68 13.39 2.16 -3.56
CA GLN A 68 13.66 1.40 -2.34
C GLN A 68 12.76 0.18 -2.31
N ILE A 69 13.24 -0.88 -1.68
CA ILE A 69 12.46 -2.11 -1.46
C ILE A 69 12.35 -2.35 0.03
N GLY A 70 11.14 -2.32 0.53
CA GLY A 70 10.80 -2.62 1.90
C GLY A 70 9.65 -3.60 1.99
N TYR A 71 8.95 -3.60 3.12
CA TYR A 71 7.79 -4.47 3.31
C TYR A 71 6.75 -3.88 4.25
N CYS A 72 5.53 -4.38 4.11
CA CYS A 72 4.42 -4.21 5.03
C CYS A 72 3.94 -5.59 5.45
N ASN A 73 4.05 -5.92 6.74
CA ASN A 73 3.69 -7.23 7.28
C ASN A 73 2.85 -7.09 8.55
N GLY A 74 2.06 -8.11 8.87
CA GLY A 74 1.35 -8.16 10.14
C GLY A 74 -0.04 -8.75 10.03
N HIS A 75 -0.89 -8.44 11.00
CA HIS A 75 -2.30 -8.83 11.02
C HIS A 75 -3.18 -7.60 10.90
N ASN A 76 -4.07 -7.60 9.93
CA ASN A 76 -5.07 -6.56 9.72
C ASN A 76 -6.29 -7.16 9.03
N LYS A 77 -7.48 -6.76 9.42
CA LYS A 77 -8.75 -7.10 8.76
C LYS A 77 -9.60 -5.88 8.43
N LYS A 78 -9.09 -4.67 8.70
CA LYS A 78 -9.87 -3.44 8.58
C LYS A 78 -9.27 -2.47 7.58
N LEU A 79 -10.11 -1.60 7.04
CA LEU A 79 -9.71 -0.49 6.19
C LEU A 79 -8.76 0.47 6.91
N ASN A 80 -9.15 0.94 8.10
CA ASN A 80 -8.43 1.84 8.99
C ASN A 80 -8.07 3.21 8.39
N ALA A 81 -7.51 3.26 7.21
CA ALA A 81 -7.12 4.46 6.50
C ALA A 81 -7.06 4.22 4.99
N VAL A 82 -6.87 5.30 4.26
CA VAL A 82 -6.40 5.28 2.87
C VAL A 82 -5.26 6.27 2.74
N GLU A 83 -4.29 5.95 1.89
CA GLU A 83 -3.16 6.82 1.56
C GLU A 83 -2.93 6.86 0.05
N TYR A 84 -2.18 7.85 -0.39
CA TYR A 84 -1.70 7.95 -1.76
C TYR A 84 -0.32 8.58 -1.82
N HIS A 85 0.36 8.30 -2.93
CA HIS A 85 1.67 8.82 -3.29
C HIS A 85 1.58 9.54 -4.63
N ARG A 86 2.57 10.38 -4.95
CA ARG A 86 2.67 11.01 -6.29
C ARG A 86 3.19 10.05 -7.36
N ASN A 87 3.53 8.82 -6.97
CA ASN A 87 4.02 7.76 -7.84
C ASN A 87 3.22 6.48 -7.60
N SER A 88 3.21 5.60 -8.60
CA SER A 88 2.71 4.24 -8.40
C SER A 88 3.54 3.50 -7.35
N GLU A 89 2.90 2.54 -6.68
CA GLU A 89 3.53 1.60 -5.76
C GLU A 89 3.51 0.19 -6.36
N ILE A 90 4.63 -0.54 -6.28
CA ILE A 90 4.65 -1.96 -6.62
C ILE A 90 4.55 -2.78 -5.33
N ASN A 91 3.57 -3.69 -5.31
CA ASN A 91 3.39 -4.66 -4.24
C ASN A 91 3.64 -6.07 -4.75
N VAL A 92 4.37 -6.88 -3.97
CA VAL A 92 4.50 -8.32 -4.24
C VAL A 92 3.94 -9.08 -3.05
N ALA A 93 2.83 -9.77 -3.26
CA ALA A 93 2.18 -10.57 -2.24
C ALA A 93 3.00 -11.83 -1.96
N VAL A 94 3.54 -11.96 -0.75
CA VAL A 94 4.25 -13.17 -0.30
C VAL A 94 3.25 -14.21 0.22
N THR A 95 2.19 -13.74 0.86
CA THR A 95 1.00 -14.51 1.26
C THR A 95 -0.21 -13.97 0.49
N ASP A 96 -1.30 -14.72 0.48
CA ASP A 96 -2.57 -14.17 0.00
C ASP A 96 -2.95 -12.96 0.86
N LEU A 97 -3.37 -11.88 0.22
CA LEU A 97 -3.80 -10.66 0.91
C LEU A 97 -4.94 -9.98 0.16
N VAL A 98 -5.70 -9.13 0.85
CA VAL A 98 -6.75 -8.32 0.26
C VAL A 98 -6.39 -6.85 0.39
N LEU A 99 -6.47 -6.13 -0.73
CA LEU A 99 -6.38 -4.68 -0.76
C LEU A 99 -7.78 -4.07 -0.71
N LEU A 100 -7.95 -3.08 0.16
CA LEU A 100 -9.12 -2.20 0.22
C LEU A 100 -8.71 -0.87 -0.41
N ILE A 101 -9.24 -0.58 -1.60
CA ILE A 101 -8.75 0.51 -2.46
C ILE A 101 -9.87 1.39 -2.99
N GLY A 102 -9.53 2.63 -3.35
CA GLY A 102 -10.45 3.62 -3.86
C GLY A 102 -9.78 4.59 -4.83
N HIS A 103 -10.47 5.65 -5.23
CA HIS A 103 -9.94 6.67 -6.13
C HIS A 103 -9.76 8.01 -5.42
N PRO A 104 -8.59 8.69 -5.56
CA PRO A 104 -8.41 10.05 -5.05
C PRO A 104 -9.41 11.06 -5.64
N GLN A 105 -9.93 10.79 -6.84
CA GLN A 105 -10.94 11.62 -7.48
C GLN A 105 -12.29 11.63 -6.74
N ASP A 106 -12.50 10.65 -5.87
CA ASP A 106 -13.69 10.56 -5.04
C ASP A 106 -13.54 11.24 -3.67
N ILE A 107 -12.37 11.82 -3.38
CA ILE A 107 -12.17 12.66 -2.20
C ILE A 107 -13.02 13.92 -2.34
N GLU A 108 -13.87 14.16 -1.36
CA GLU A 108 -14.79 15.29 -1.35
C GLU A 108 -14.14 16.56 -0.77
N PRO A 109 -14.74 17.76 -0.99
CA PRO A 109 -14.28 18.99 -0.36
C PRO A 109 -14.14 18.83 1.16
N GLY A 110 -13.03 19.32 1.72
CA GLY A 110 -12.70 19.12 3.13
C GLY A 110 -11.96 17.80 3.40
N HIS A 111 -11.48 17.14 2.34
CA HIS A 111 -10.68 15.92 2.40
C HIS A 111 -11.39 14.73 3.07
N THR A 112 -12.71 14.65 2.90
CA THR A 112 -13.48 13.50 3.36
C THR A 112 -13.64 12.46 2.25
N TYR A 113 -13.81 11.20 2.63
CA TYR A 113 -14.00 10.08 1.70
C TYR A 113 -15.05 9.12 2.25
N ASP A 114 -16.07 8.80 1.45
CA ASP A 114 -17.11 7.83 1.79
C ASP A 114 -16.58 6.40 1.61
N THR A 115 -16.51 5.65 2.71
CA THR A 115 -15.99 4.28 2.73
C THR A 115 -16.82 3.30 1.90
N SER A 116 -18.08 3.62 1.58
CA SER A 116 -18.92 2.81 0.68
C SER A 116 -18.39 2.73 -0.75
N LYS A 117 -17.47 3.64 -1.15
CA LYS A 117 -16.79 3.66 -2.46
C LYS A 117 -15.59 2.75 -2.53
N ILE A 118 -15.16 2.16 -1.42
CA ILE A 118 -14.02 1.23 -1.36
C ILE A 118 -14.39 -0.10 -2.03
N GLU A 119 -13.48 -0.59 -2.84
CA GLU A 119 -13.55 -1.92 -3.45
C GLU A 119 -12.44 -2.82 -2.89
N ALA A 120 -12.73 -4.13 -2.77
CA ALA A 120 -11.83 -5.13 -2.23
C ALA A 120 -11.28 -6.05 -3.33
N PHE A 121 -9.96 -6.27 -3.34
CA PHE A 121 -9.30 -7.13 -4.32
C PHE A 121 -8.33 -8.10 -3.65
N LEU A 122 -8.53 -9.39 -3.93
CA LEU A 122 -7.60 -10.46 -3.54
C LEU A 122 -6.37 -10.43 -4.46
N VAL A 123 -5.20 -10.36 -3.84
CA VAL A 123 -3.89 -10.55 -4.47
C VAL A 123 -3.35 -11.90 -4.02
N PRO A 124 -3.31 -12.91 -4.89
CA PRO A 124 -2.77 -14.22 -4.53
C PRO A 124 -1.27 -14.16 -4.23
N ALA A 125 -0.81 -15.05 -3.35
CA ALA A 125 0.61 -15.23 -3.09
C ALA A 125 1.41 -15.45 -4.38
N GLY A 126 2.59 -14.85 -4.46
CA GLY A 126 3.45 -14.90 -5.64
C GLY A 126 3.13 -13.86 -6.72
N THR A 127 2.06 -13.07 -6.55
CA THR A 127 1.63 -12.06 -7.51
C THR A 127 2.26 -10.71 -7.22
N GLY A 128 2.90 -10.12 -8.24
CA GLY A 128 3.29 -8.70 -8.23
C GLY A 128 2.24 -7.85 -8.93
N ILE A 129 1.92 -6.70 -8.34
CA ILE A 129 1.00 -5.72 -8.91
C ILE A 129 1.62 -4.33 -8.85
N GLU A 130 1.25 -3.47 -9.78
CA GLU A 130 1.40 -2.02 -9.68
C GLU A 130 0.07 -1.43 -9.23
N VAL A 131 0.08 -0.68 -8.15
CA VAL A 131 -1.01 0.18 -7.68
C VAL A 131 -0.74 1.59 -8.20
N TYR A 132 -1.62 2.12 -9.04
CA TYR A 132 -1.38 3.43 -9.68
C TYR A 132 -1.36 4.58 -8.68
N ALA A 133 -0.62 5.65 -9.01
CA ALA A 133 -0.60 6.89 -8.21
C ALA A 133 -2.01 7.49 -7.99
N THR A 134 -2.96 7.13 -8.84
CA THR A 134 -4.38 7.52 -8.78
C THR A 134 -5.24 6.51 -8.00
N THR A 135 -4.64 5.76 -7.09
CA THR A 135 -5.33 4.76 -6.28
C THR A 135 -5.06 4.99 -4.81
N LEU A 136 -6.13 5.16 -4.05
CA LEU A 136 -6.10 5.15 -2.59
C LEU A 136 -5.92 3.72 -2.12
N HIS A 137 -4.96 3.48 -1.23
CA HIS A 137 -4.66 2.18 -0.65
C HIS A 137 -4.14 2.36 0.79
N TYR A 138 -3.99 1.29 1.52
CA TYR A 138 -3.34 1.28 2.84
C TYR A 138 -2.83 -0.14 3.13
N ALA A 139 -2.44 -0.41 4.40
CA ALA A 139 -1.99 -1.73 4.82
C ALA A 139 -2.96 -2.83 4.37
N PRO A 140 -2.47 -3.90 3.73
CA PRO A 140 -3.30 -5.02 3.30
C PRO A 140 -4.03 -5.70 4.45
N CYS A 141 -5.13 -6.38 4.12
CA CYS A 141 -5.80 -7.29 5.03
C CYS A 141 -5.29 -8.72 4.81
N HIS A 142 -5.07 -9.46 5.91
CA HIS A 142 -4.69 -10.86 5.82
C HIS A 142 -5.90 -11.75 5.47
N VAL A 143 -5.62 -12.84 4.76
CA VAL A 143 -6.61 -13.86 4.39
C VAL A 143 -6.56 -15.02 5.38
N ASN A 144 -5.36 -15.43 5.76
CA ASN A 144 -5.09 -16.57 6.64
C ASN A 144 -4.66 -16.11 8.04
N GLU A 145 -4.89 -16.93 9.05
CA GLU A 145 -4.56 -16.64 10.47
C GLU A 145 -3.06 -16.34 10.72
N GLY A 146 -2.17 -16.70 9.80
CA GLY A 146 -0.74 -16.39 9.87
C GLY A 146 -0.36 -14.94 9.54
N GLY A 147 -1.35 -14.08 9.29
CA GLY A 147 -1.11 -12.70 8.88
C GLY A 147 -0.77 -12.56 7.39
N PHE A 148 -0.30 -11.38 7.01
CA PHE A 148 0.14 -11.11 5.64
C PHE A 148 1.60 -10.65 5.59
N GLN A 149 2.25 -10.94 4.47
CA GLN A 149 3.56 -10.40 4.09
C GLN A 149 3.48 -9.83 2.68
N CYS A 150 3.90 -8.57 2.54
CA CYS A 150 3.87 -7.85 1.28
C CYS A 150 5.18 -7.06 1.08
N VAL A 151 5.88 -7.32 -0.02
CA VAL A 151 6.99 -6.46 -0.45
C VAL A 151 6.41 -5.15 -0.99
N VAL A 152 7.02 -4.04 -0.64
CA VAL A 152 6.63 -2.70 -1.09
C VAL A 152 7.81 -2.04 -1.79
N VAL A 153 7.60 -1.61 -3.03
CA VAL A 153 8.60 -0.88 -3.82
C VAL A 153 8.06 0.51 -4.15
N LEU A 154 8.82 1.52 -3.80
CA LEU A 154 8.48 2.93 -4.00
C LEU A 154 9.72 3.74 -4.40
N PRO A 155 9.55 4.95 -4.96
CA PRO A 155 10.67 5.87 -5.15
C PRO A 155 11.41 6.11 -3.84
N LYS A 156 12.74 6.14 -3.92
CA LYS A 156 13.62 6.25 -2.75
C LYS A 156 13.28 7.47 -1.89
N GLY A 157 13.12 7.23 -0.59
CA GLY A 157 12.77 8.24 0.41
C GLY A 157 11.27 8.37 0.68
N THR A 158 10.40 7.70 -0.09
CA THR A 158 8.95 7.66 0.21
C THR A 158 8.70 7.01 1.57
N ASN A 159 7.70 7.51 2.32
CA ASN A 159 7.33 7.04 3.66
C ASN A 159 8.41 7.22 4.75
N THR A 160 9.42 8.05 4.50
CA THR A 160 10.38 8.46 5.53
C THR A 160 9.94 9.77 6.19
N ASP A 161 10.55 10.11 7.31
CA ASP A 161 10.21 11.32 8.06
C ASP A 161 10.33 12.58 7.23
N LEU A 162 9.40 13.53 7.44
CA LEU A 162 9.46 14.84 6.84
C LEU A 162 10.70 15.60 7.34
N THR A 163 11.45 16.18 6.41
CA THR A 163 12.60 17.03 6.69
C THR A 163 12.25 18.53 6.63
N PHE A 164 10.97 18.85 6.50
CA PHE A 164 10.41 20.19 6.41
C PHE A 164 9.09 20.24 7.21
N GLN A 165 8.63 21.44 7.51
CA GLN A 165 7.34 21.67 8.14
C GLN A 165 6.32 22.12 7.08
N THR A 166 5.07 21.72 7.27
CA THR A 166 3.93 22.17 6.47
C THR A 166 3.01 23.02 7.35
N GLU A 167 2.24 23.91 6.73
CA GLU A 167 1.25 24.72 7.46
C GLU A 167 0.03 23.89 7.93
N LYS A 168 -0.06 22.64 7.53
CA LYS A 168 -1.18 21.74 7.84
C LYS A 168 -2.54 22.30 7.39
N THR A 169 -2.54 23.02 6.28
CA THR A 169 -3.75 23.55 5.64
C THR A 169 -3.99 22.87 4.29
N GLY A 170 -5.25 22.80 3.86
CA GLY A 170 -5.58 22.15 2.61
C GLY A 170 -5.05 20.71 2.55
N GLU A 171 -4.52 20.28 1.41
CA GLU A 171 -3.97 18.93 1.20
C GLU A 171 -2.76 18.65 2.12
N ASP A 172 -2.01 19.66 2.52
CA ASP A 172 -0.88 19.50 3.44
C ASP A 172 -1.30 18.96 4.82
N SER A 173 -2.57 19.13 5.20
CA SER A 173 -3.12 18.55 6.44
C SER A 173 -3.10 17.01 6.43
N LEU A 174 -3.08 16.41 5.25
CA LEU A 174 -3.06 14.96 5.05
C LEU A 174 -1.63 14.39 5.06
N MET A 175 -0.60 15.25 4.89
CA MET A 175 0.78 14.80 4.75
C MET A 175 1.34 14.28 6.08
N THR A 176 1.63 12.99 6.14
CA THR A 176 2.16 12.31 7.33
C THR A 176 3.62 11.90 7.21
N ALA A 177 4.12 11.74 5.99
CA ALA A 177 5.51 11.42 5.69
C ALA A 177 5.88 11.95 4.30
N LYS A 178 7.15 11.84 3.89
CA LYS A 178 7.56 12.20 2.53
C LYS A 178 6.78 11.42 1.49
N ASN A 179 6.21 12.14 0.51
CA ASN A 179 5.42 11.57 -0.59
C ASN A 179 4.23 10.72 -0.11
N LYS A 180 3.67 11.04 1.07
CA LYS A 180 2.57 10.30 1.69
C LYS A 180 1.50 11.22 2.24
N TRP A 181 0.28 11.07 1.73
CA TRP A 181 -0.94 11.73 2.20
C TRP A 181 -1.91 10.66 2.71
N LEU A 182 -2.42 10.83 3.92
CA LEU A 182 -3.21 9.84 4.64
C LEU A 182 -4.55 10.42 5.10
N ILE A 183 -5.63 9.68 4.87
CA ILE A 183 -6.97 9.94 5.40
C ILE A 183 -7.35 8.74 6.25
N ALA A 184 -7.52 8.95 7.56
CA ALA A 184 -7.81 7.87 8.51
C ALA A 184 -9.30 7.78 8.85
N HIS A 185 -9.72 6.60 9.31
CA HIS A 185 -10.96 6.41 10.02
C HIS A 185 -10.75 6.71 11.51
N GLU A 186 -11.71 7.38 12.16
CA GLU A 186 -11.57 7.79 13.57
C GLU A 186 -11.37 6.60 14.53
N ASP A 187 -11.99 5.44 14.21
CA ASP A 187 -11.85 4.20 15.00
C ASP A 187 -10.43 3.63 14.96
N ALA A 188 -9.65 3.94 13.94
CA ALA A 188 -8.27 3.44 13.79
C ALA A 188 -7.30 4.13 14.76
N LYS A 189 -7.66 5.31 15.29
CA LYS A 189 -6.88 6.09 16.27
C LYS A 189 -5.41 6.30 15.86
N ILE A 190 -5.16 6.53 14.56
CA ILE A 190 -3.82 6.77 14.03
C ILE A 190 -3.36 8.15 14.49
N ALA A 191 -2.30 8.19 15.28
CA ALA A 191 -1.79 9.43 15.86
C ALA A 191 -1.36 10.44 14.77
N GLY A 192 -1.86 11.67 14.87
CA GLY A 192 -1.52 12.78 13.94
C GLY A 192 -2.15 12.67 12.55
N ALA A 193 -2.95 11.65 12.27
CA ALA A 193 -3.65 11.50 10.99
C ALA A 193 -4.92 12.36 10.94
N PHE A 194 -5.28 12.76 9.73
CA PHE A 194 -6.55 13.45 9.46
C PHE A 194 -7.70 12.43 9.39
N ASN A 195 -8.71 12.56 10.26
CA ASN A 195 -9.87 11.67 10.34
C ASN A 195 -10.96 12.07 9.34
N GLY A 196 -10.75 11.72 8.07
CA GLY A 196 -11.63 12.08 6.94
C GLY A 196 -12.45 10.94 6.38
N LEU A 197 -12.20 9.67 6.73
CA LEU A 197 -13.04 8.55 6.29
C LEU A 197 -14.40 8.61 6.97
N LYS A 198 -15.47 8.53 6.17
CA LYS A 198 -16.86 8.60 6.61
C LYS A 198 -17.58 7.31 6.23
N GLY A 199 -18.35 6.77 7.17
CA GLY A 199 -19.05 5.51 7.00
C GLY A 199 -18.49 4.43 7.92
N GLU A 200 -18.52 3.17 7.48
CA GLU A 200 -18.03 2.03 8.24
C GLU A 200 -16.50 1.90 8.11
N ASN A 201 -15.81 1.58 9.22
CA ASN A 201 -14.45 1.07 9.13
C ASN A 201 -14.51 -0.38 8.66
N ILE A 202 -14.59 -0.54 7.34
CA ILE A 202 -14.84 -1.82 6.66
C ILE A 202 -13.94 -2.91 7.21
N THR A 203 -14.55 -4.05 7.55
CA THR A 203 -13.86 -5.26 7.99
C THR A 203 -14.07 -6.37 6.96
N ILE A 204 -13.04 -7.12 6.65
CA ILE A 204 -13.13 -8.36 5.86
C ILE A 204 -13.10 -9.56 6.81
N ASP A 205 -13.98 -10.52 6.54
CA ASP A 205 -14.08 -11.79 7.30
C ASP A 205 -13.14 -12.86 6.72
#